data_6eacd2818031e121ea4aa4b6259e9f8f
#
_entry.id   6eacd2818031e121ea4aa4b6259e9f8f
#
_cell.length_a   1.000
_cell.length_b   1.000
_cell.length_c   1.000
_cell.angle_alpha   90.00
_cell.angle_beta   90.00
_cell.angle_gamma   90.00
#
_symmetry.space_group_name_H-M   'P 1'
#
loop_
_entity.id
_entity.type
_entity.pdbx_description
1 polymer ?
#
loop_
_entity_poly.entity_id
_entity_poly.type
_entity_poly.pdbx_seq_one_letter_code
_entity_poly.pdbx_strand_id
1 'polypeptide(L)'
;CRAYLPDTMIDILSNGRAFANTEYAKSLGNVGHKACMVCVPLYSHVPEIHNFVVQSEHAFDETIEGIMNLKAVGVQVEIRIVIHKQTIDSLVDTCTYIANNLRFVDHVALMGLEITGFTRANLDQLWIDPFHYKDQLSQAVRVLRSHGLTHSVYNHQLCTVNSDTVPSYAKSI
;
A
#
# COMPACT_ATOMS: atom_id res chain seq x y z
N CYS A 1 -21.53 3.44 11.77
CA CYS A 1 -20.58 2.73 12.65
C CYS A 1 -20.25 3.53 13.91
N ARG A 2 -19.86 4.82 13.84
CA ARG A 2 -19.43 5.62 15.00
C ARG A 2 -20.43 5.72 16.15
N ALA A 3 -21.74 5.78 15.86
CA ALA A 3 -22.77 5.84 16.90
C ALA A 3 -22.81 4.58 17.77
N TYR A 4 -22.36 3.46 17.25
CA TYR A 4 -22.40 2.16 17.93
C TYR A 4 -21.02 1.61 18.30
N LEU A 5 -19.96 2.09 17.65
CA LEU A 5 -18.58 1.65 17.82
C LEU A 5 -17.63 2.86 17.86
N PRO A 6 -17.71 3.68 18.90
CA PRO A 6 -17.01 4.98 18.97
C PRO A 6 -15.48 4.84 18.99
N ASP A 7 -14.97 3.74 19.55
CA ASP A 7 -13.54 3.50 19.77
C ASP A 7 -12.91 2.58 18.71
N THR A 8 -13.69 2.25 17.65
CA THR A 8 -13.21 1.35 16.58
C THR A 8 -12.55 2.13 15.47
N MET A 9 -11.32 1.75 15.09
CA MET A 9 -10.68 2.17 13.86
C MET A 9 -11.40 1.52 12.67
N ILE A 10 -11.66 2.30 11.63
CA ILE A 10 -12.30 1.83 10.40
C ILE A 10 -11.27 1.89 9.27
N ASP A 11 -10.91 0.73 8.72
CA ASP A 11 -10.07 0.64 7.55
C ASP A 11 -10.94 0.56 6.29
N ILE A 12 -10.73 1.50 5.38
CA ILE A 12 -11.42 1.58 4.10
C ILE A 12 -10.44 1.15 3.01
N LEU A 13 -10.73 0.01 2.37
CA LEU A 13 -9.99 -0.44 1.19
C LEU A 13 -10.53 0.28 -0.04
N SER A 14 -9.69 1.06 -0.70
CA SER A 14 -10.06 1.84 -1.89
C SER A 14 -8.87 1.96 -2.83
N ASN A 15 -9.13 2.03 -4.13
CA ASN A 15 -8.07 2.37 -5.10
C ASN A 15 -7.59 3.84 -5.00
N GLY A 16 -8.18 4.64 -4.14
CA GLY A 16 -7.78 6.02 -3.88
C GLY A 16 -8.26 7.03 -4.91
N ARG A 17 -8.56 6.62 -6.13
CA ARG A 17 -8.78 7.48 -7.30
C ARG A 17 -9.95 8.47 -7.17
N ALA A 18 -11.05 8.04 -6.54
CA ALA A 18 -12.19 8.92 -6.31
C ALA A 18 -11.83 10.14 -5.43
N PHE A 19 -10.82 10.01 -4.59
CA PHE A 19 -10.35 11.08 -3.72
C PHE A 19 -9.47 12.13 -4.44
N ALA A 20 -9.12 11.93 -5.71
CA ALA A 20 -8.60 13.00 -6.57
C ALA A 20 -9.60 14.17 -6.64
N ASN A 21 -10.89 13.88 -6.50
CA ASN A 21 -11.89 14.93 -6.28
C ASN A 21 -11.83 15.42 -4.82
N THR A 22 -11.39 16.68 -4.64
CA THR A 22 -11.23 17.30 -3.32
C THR A 22 -12.51 17.36 -2.49
N GLU A 23 -13.67 17.56 -3.12
CA GLU A 23 -14.96 17.61 -2.41
C GLU A 23 -15.34 16.22 -1.87
N TYR A 24 -14.99 15.17 -2.61
CA TYR A 24 -15.20 13.80 -2.15
C TYR A 24 -14.28 13.47 -0.95
N ALA A 25 -13.01 13.89 -1.00
CA ALA A 25 -12.08 13.74 0.12
C ALA A 25 -12.55 14.53 1.36
N LYS A 26 -13.01 15.78 1.20
CA LYS A 26 -13.60 16.60 2.28
C LYS A 26 -14.81 15.93 2.93
N SER A 27 -15.67 15.30 2.12
CA SER A 27 -16.84 14.59 2.63
C SER A 27 -16.45 13.46 3.59
N LEU A 28 -15.40 12.70 3.27
CA LEU A 28 -14.87 11.68 4.18
C LEU A 28 -14.22 12.31 5.43
N GLY A 29 -13.41 13.35 5.26
CA GLY A 29 -12.79 14.06 6.36
C GLY A 29 -13.79 14.59 7.39
N ASN A 30 -14.93 15.10 6.94
CA ASN A 30 -16.01 15.60 7.80
C ASN A 30 -16.70 14.49 8.62
N VAL A 31 -16.74 13.26 8.09
CA VAL A 31 -17.43 12.13 8.73
C VAL A 31 -16.55 11.43 9.78
N GLY A 32 -15.24 11.36 9.56
CA GLY A 32 -14.52 10.41 10.40
C GLY A 32 -13.01 10.46 10.47
N HIS A 33 -12.37 11.56 10.14
CA HIS A 33 -10.92 11.65 9.94
C HIS A 33 -10.02 11.01 11.01
N LYS A 34 -10.38 11.05 12.29
CA LYS A 34 -9.52 10.56 13.39
C LYS A 34 -9.60 9.05 13.68
N ALA A 35 -10.63 8.37 13.19
CA ALA A 35 -10.82 6.94 13.41
C ALA A 35 -11.03 6.18 12.09
N CYS A 36 -10.50 6.74 11.00
CA CYS A 36 -10.60 6.17 9.68
C CYS A 36 -9.23 6.19 9.01
N MET A 37 -8.83 5.07 8.49
CA MET A 37 -7.66 4.90 7.62
C MET A 37 -8.13 4.47 6.23
N VAL A 38 -7.64 5.13 5.20
CA VAL A 38 -7.86 4.69 3.82
C VAL A 38 -6.64 3.95 3.34
N CYS A 39 -6.83 2.68 2.98
CA CYS A 39 -5.78 1.79 2.51
C CYS A 39 -5.79 1.80 0.97
N VAL A 40 -4.73 2.34 0.37
CA VAL A 40 -4.64 2.62 -1.06
C VAL A 40 -3.52 1.78 -1.69
N PRO A 41 -3.80 0.97 -2.72
CA PRO A 41 -2.74 0.24 -3.42
C PRO A 41 -1.92 1.18 -4.31
N LEU A 42 -0.60 1.05 -4.22
CA LEU A 42 0.36 1.65 -5.14
C LEU A 42 1.27 0.55 -5.68
N TYR A 43 1.12 0.20 -6.96
CA TYR A 43 1.81 -0.95 -7.54
C TYR A 43 3.23 -0.63 -7.99
N SER A 44 3.50 0.59 -8.41
CA SER A 44 4.83 1.07 -8.81
C SER A 44 4.89 2.59 -8.71
N HIS A 45 6.11 3.13 -8.54
CA HIS A 45 6.39 4.56 -8.68
C HIS A 45 6.46 5.01 -10.16
N VAL A 46 6.51 4.04 -11.09
CA VAL A 46 6.49 4.27 -12.53
C VAL A 46 5.03 4.29 -12.99
N PRO A 47 4.52 5.44 -13.51
CA PRO A 47 3.11 5.58 -13.88
C PRO A 47 2.62 4.50 -14.84
N GLU A 48 3.43 4.16 -15.85
CA GLU A 48 3.09 3.16 -16.87
C GLU A 48 2.87 1.77 -16.27
N ILE A 49 3.70 1.39 -15.29
CA ILE A 49 3.57 0.08 -14.61
C ILE A 49 2.33 0.07 -13.73
N HIS A 50 2.12 1.13 -12.95
CA HIS A 50 0.92 1.25 -12.10
C HIS A 50 -0.36 1.22 -12.94
N ASN A 51 -0.41 2.03 -13.99
CA ASN A 51 -1.55 2.12 -14.90
C ASN A 51 -1.84 0.80 -15.61
N PHE A 52 -0.78 0.09 -16.01
CA PHE A 52 -0.91 -1.23 -16.62
C PHE A 52 -1.54 -2.24 -15.64
N VAL A 53 -1.08 -2.29 -14.38
CA VAL A 53 -1.65 -3.19 -13.37
C VAL A 53 -3.10 -2.85 -13.06
N VAL A 54 -3.41 -1.56 -12.95
CA VAL A 54 -4.77 -1.07 -12.64
C VAL A 54 -5.69 -1.11 -13.87
N GLN A 55 -5.13 -1.25 -15.08
CA GLN A 55 -5.87 -1.20 -16.37
C GLN A 55 -6.57 0.15 -16.59
N SER A 56 -5.89 1.25 -16.29
CA SER A 56 -6.41 2.62 -16.49
C SER A 56 -5.28 3.62 -16.70
N GLU A 57 -5.37 4.43 -17.75
CA GLU A 57 -4.32 5.34 -18.23
C GLU A 57 -3.91 6.45 -17.25
N HIS A 58 -4.80 6.87 -16.36
CA HIS A 58 -4.56 7.98 -15.41
C HIS A 58 -4.56 7.52 -13.95
N ALA A 59 -4.51 6.22 -13.72
CA ALA A 59 -4.66 5.67 -12.37
C ALA A 59 -3.58 6.14 -11.40
N PHE A 60 -2.33 6.28 -11.87
CA PHE A 60 -1.22 6.73 -11.02
C PHE A 60 -1.46 8.15 -10.50
N ASP A 61 -1.71 9.10 -11.41
CA ASP A 61 -1.90 10.51 -11.05
C ASP A 61 -3.11 10.68 -10.13
N GLU A 62 -4.23 10.06 -10.47
CA GLU A 62 -5.44 10.08 -9.64
C GLU A 62 -5.21 9.45 -8.24
N THR A 63 -4.42 8.37 -8.17
CA THR A 63 -4.10 7.72 -6.88
C THR A 63 -3.23 8.62 -6.02
N ILE A 64 -2.17 9.22 -6.59
CA ILE A 64 -1.28 10.14 -5.87
C ILE A 64 -2.05 11.38 -5.39
N GLU A 65 -2.85 12.00 -6.27
CA GLU A 65 -3.69 13.15 -5.91
C GLU A 65 -4.71 12.78 -4.81
N GLY A 66 -5.31 11.62 -4.92
CA GLY A 66 -6.23 11.11 -3.89
C GLY A 66 -5.57 10.93 -2.52
N ILE A 67 -4.36 10.38 -2.48
CA ILE A 67 -3.54 10.27 -1.25
C ILE A 67 -3.28 11.65 -0.65
N MET A 68 -2.87 12.62 -1.47
CA MET A 68 -2.59 13.99 -1.02
C MET A 68 -3.84 14.66 -0.46
N ASN A 69 -4.96 14.55 -1.16
CA ASN A 69 -6.24 15.14 -0.73
C ASN A 69 -6.76 14.53 0.58
N LEU A 70 -6.65 13.21 0.75
CA LEU A 70 -6.98 12.53 2.00
C LEU A 70 -6.17 13.06 3.18
N LYS A 71 -4.86 13.21 2.99
CA LYS A 71 -3.99 13.78 4.03
C LYS A 71 -4.30 15.25 4.31
N ALA A 72 -4.61 16.04 3.29
CA ALA A 72 -4.98 17.45 3.44
C ALA A 72 -6.25 17.64 4.30
N VAL A 73 -7.16 16.67 4.29
CA VAL A 73 -8.37 16.69 5.13
C VAL A 73 -8.22 15.93 6.47
N GLY A 74 -7.00 15.48 6.81
CA GLY A 74 -6.68 14.86 8.08
C GLY A 74 -7.05 13.38 8.21
N VAL A 75 -7.35 12.70 7.10
CA VAL A 75 -7.61 11.26 7.07
C VAL A 75 -6.29 10.50 7.10
N GLN A 76 -6.23 9.40 7.86
CA GLN A 76 -5.06 8.52 7.85
C GLN A 76 -5.00 7.73 6.55
N VAL A 77 -3.79 7.57 6.03
CA VAL A 77 -3.55 6.85 4.77
C VAL A 77 -2.50 5.76 4.95
N GLU A 78 -2.85 4.53 4.57
CA GLU A 78 -1.93 3.43 4.38
C GLU A 78 -1.69 3.20 2.89
N ILE A 79 -0.43 3.15 2.47
CA ILE A 79 -0.08 2.67 1.12
C ILE A 79 0.14 1.16 1.18
N ARG A 80 -0.53 0.42 0.30
CA ARG A 80 -0.37 -1.03 0.14
C ARG A 80 0.38 -1.37 -1.14
N ILE A 81 1.50 -2.06 -1.01
CA ILE A 81 2.28 -2.57 -2.14
C ILE A 81 2.09 -4.09 -2.19
N VAL A 82 1.34 -4.56 -3.19
CA VAL A 82 1.21 -6.00 -3.45
C VAL A 82 2.36 -6.45 -4.34
N ILE A 83 3.15 -7.41 -3.86
CA ILE A 83 4.36 -7.87 -4.52
C ILE A 83 4.00 -9.01 -5.48
N HIS A 84 4.28 -8.81 -6.77
CA HIS A 84 4.08 -9.81 -7.81
C HIS A 84 5.08 -9.62 -8.96
N LYS A 85 5.14 -10.56 -9.91
CA LYS A 85 6.11 -10.55 -11.02
C LYS A 85 6.25 -9.22 -11.75
N GLN A 86 5.14 -8.51 -11.95
CA GLN A 86 5.13 -7.26 -12.74
C GLN A 86 5.64 -6.05 -11.95
N THR A 87 5.74 -6.15 -10.62
CA THR A 87 6.09 -5.01 -9.75
C THR A 87 7.36 -5.23 -8.95
N ILE A 88 7.86 -6.47 -8.88
CA ILE A 88 9.00 -6.81 -8.02
C ILE A 88 10.27 -6.03 -8.37
N ASP A 89 10.55 -5.84 -9.65
CA ASP A 89 11.75 -5.14 -10.09
C ASP A 89 11.78 -3.66 -9.69
N SER A 90 10.60 -3.06 -9.48
CA SER A 90 10.45 -1.67 -9.03
C SER A 90 10.20 -1.52 -7.52
N LEU A 91 10.16 -2.61 -6.73
CA LEU A 91 9.75 -2.59 -5.33
C LEU A 91 10.59 -1.62 -4.48
N VAL A 92 11.91 -1.72 -4.55
CA VAL A 92 12.83 -0.90 -3.74
C VAL A 92 12.73 0.57 -4.14
N ASP A 93 12.67 0.85 -5.44
CA ASP A 93 12.54 2.20 -5.98
C ASP A 93 11.16 2.80 -5.66
N THR A 94 10.11 1.99 -5.64
CA THR A 94 8.78 2.43 -5.20
C THR A 94 8.78 2.81 -3.71
N CYS A 95 9.43 2.03 -2.86
CA CYS A 95 9.60 2.38 -1.44
C CYS A 95 10.44 3.65 -1.27
N THR A 96 11.49 3.84 -2.09
CA THR A 96 12.30 5.06 -2.12
C THR A 96 11.48 6.27 -2.56
N TYR A 97 10.64 6.11 -3.59
CA TYR A 97 9.72 7.16 -4.03
C TYR A 97 8.75 7.57 -2.92
N ILE A 98 8.13 6.60 -2.23
CA ILE A 98 7.25 6.87 -1.10
C ILE A 98 7.99 7.62 0.01
N ALA A 99 9.19 7.16 0.36
CA ALA A 99 10.00 7.78 1.40
C ALA A 99 10.41 9.23 1.09
N ASN A 100 10.59 9.57 -0.18
CA ASN A 100 11.00 10.90 -0.59
C ASN A 100 9.81 11.83 -0.88
N ASN A 101 8.71 11.32 -1.45
CA ASN A 101 7.62 12.15 -1.99
C ASN A 101 6.32 12.05 -1.17
N LEU A 102 6.10 10.92 -0.47
CA LEU A 102 4.87 10.65 0.26
C LEU A 102 5.13 10.36 1.75
N ARG A 103 6.17 10.96 2.31
CA ARG A 103 6.62 10.72 3.69
C ARG A 103 5.55 11.04 4.74
N PHE A 104 4.53 11.76 4.37
CA PHE A 104 3.41 12.15 5.22
C PHE A 104 2.35 11.05 5.42
N VAL A 105 2.45 9.92 4.72
CA VAL A 105 1.53 8.78 4.93
C VAL A 105 1.78 8.13 6.30
N ASP A 106 0.74 7.54 6.85
CA ASP A 106 0.78 7.02 8.22
C ASP A 106 1.38 5.61 8.28
N HIS A 107 1.25 4.83 7.21
CA HIS A 107 1.73 3.46 7.16
C HIS A 107 2.00 2.98 5.73
N VAL A 108 2.95 2.04 5.59
CA VAL A 108 3.23 1.33 4.33
C VAL A 108 3.17 -0.17 4.59
N ALA A 109 2.29 -0.87 3.88
CA ALA A 109 2.13 -2.32 3.95
C ALA A 109 2.78 -3.00 2.74
N LEU A 110 3.75 -3.88 2.97
CA LEU A 110 4.36 -4.73 1.95
C LEU A 110 3.68 -6.10 1.99
N MET A 111 2.92 -6.43 0.96
CA MET A 111 2.03 -7.59 0.98
C MET A 111 2.45 -8.63 -0.05
N GLY A 112 2.60 -9.88 0.38
CA GLY A 112 2.69 -11.01 -0.53
C GLY A 112 1.37 -11.20 -1.30
N LEU A 113 1.48 -11.66 -2.55
CA LEU A 113 0.32 -11.88 -3.41
C LEU A 113 -0.62 -12.95 -2.83
N GLU A 114 -1.89 -12.62 -2.67
CA GLU A 114 -2.93 -13.59 -2.33
C GLU A 114 -3.47 -14.26 -3.59
N ILE A 115 -3.56 -15.61 -3.56
CA ILE A 115 -4.06 -16.40 -4.68
C ILE A 115 -5.60 -16.51 -4.58
N THR A 116 -6.27 -15.37 -4.73
CA THR A 116 -7.73 -15.26 -4.66
C THR A 116 -8.29 -14.53 -5.89
N GLY A 117 -9.58 -14.63 -6.13
CA GLY A 117 -10.25 -13.91 -7.21
C GLY A 117 -9.58 -14.11 -8.57
N PHE A 118 -9.38 -13.02 -9.30
CA PHE A 118 -8.75 -13.02 -10.63
C PHE A 118 -7.26 -13.41 -10.63
N THR A 119 -6.58 -13.38 -9.49
CA THR A 119 -5.18 -13.84 -9.38
C THR A 119 -5.04 -15.28 -9.84
N ARG A 120 -6.03 -16.15 -9.55
CA ARG A 120 -6.02 -17.57 -9.99
C ARG A 120 -5.96 -17.71 -11.50
N ALA A 121 -6.68 -16.87 -12.24
CA ALA A 121 -6.70 -16.91 -13.69
C ALA A 121 -5.42 -16.34 -14.33
N ASN A 122 -4.66 -15.52 -13.59
CA ASN A 122 -3.46 -14.82 -14.05
C ASN A 122 -2.20 -15.26 -13.31
N LEU A 123 -2.22 -16.44 -12.69
CA LEU A 123 -1.16 -16.91 -11.79
C LEU A 123 0.23 -16.91 -12.47
N ASP A 124 0.31 -17.38 -13.70
CA ASP A 124 1.58 -17.45 -14.45
C ASP A 124 2.21 -16.07 -14.69
N GLN A 125 1.38 -15.03 -14.76
CA GLN A 125 1.83 -13.66 -15.00
C GLN A 125 2.10 -12.89 -13.69
N LEU A 126 1.49 -13.29 -12.60
CA LEU A 126 1.54 -12.53 -11.35
C LEU A 126 2.38 -13.21 -10.27
N TRP A 127 2.32 -14.53 -10.15
CA TRP A 127 2.93 -15.22 -9.03
C TRP A 127 4.46 -15.28 -9.16
N ILE A 128 5.12 -14.99 -8.07
CA ILE A 128 6.56 -15.17 -7.87
C ILE A 128 6.77 -15.80 -6.50
N ASP A 129 7.69 -16.76 -6.42
CA ASP A 129 8.02 -17.40 -5.14
C ASP A 129 8.63 -16.35 -4.19
N PRO A 130 8.06 -16.16 -2.99
CA PRO A 130 8.60 -15.22 -2.00
C PRO A 130 10.07 -15.42 -1.65
N PHE A 131 10.57 -16.64 -1.75
CA PHE A 131 11.98 -16.93 -1.54
C PHE A 131 12.89 -16.21 -2.54
N HIS A 132 12.43 -16.00 -3.79
CA HIS A 132 13.24 -15.36 -4.82
C HIS A 132 13.38 -13.85 -4.66
N TYR A 133 12.48 -13.19 -3.91
CA TYR A 133 12.53 -11.73 -3.72
C TYR A 133 12.78 -11.30 -2.26
N LYS A 134 13.16 -12.23 -1.39
CA LYS A 134 13.41 -11.93 0.03
C LYS A 134 14.44 -10.83 0.26
N ASP A 135 15.45 -10.72 -0.61
CA ASP A 135 16.50 -9.72 -0.52
C ASP A 135 15.99 -8.33 -0.95
N GLN A 136 15.17 -8.25 -2.02
CA GLN A 136 14.50 -7.01 -2.43
C GLN A 136 13.52 -6.55 -1.34
N LEU A 137 12.78 -7.48 -0.73
CA LEU A 137 11.88 -7.18 0.38
C LEU A 137 12.66 -6.60 1.58
N SER A 138 13.80 -7.21 1.95
CA SER A 138 14.65 -6.66 3.01
C SER A 138 15.19 -5.28 2.67
N GLN A 139 15.58 -5.04 1.42
CA GLN A 139 16.04 -3.72 0.98
C GLN A 139 14.90 -2.68 1.07
N ALA A 140 13.70 -3.02 0.62
CA ALA A 140 12.53 -2.16 0.71
C ALA A 140 12.22 -1.80 2.18
N VAL A 141 12.21 -2.77 3.08
CA VAL A 141 12.04 -2.57 4.53
C VAL A 141 13.11 -1.66 5.10
N ARG A 142 14.39 -1.83 4.71
CA ARG A 142 15.48 -0.95 5.16
C ARG A 142 15.29 0.49 4.69
N VAL A 143 14.84 0.70 3.46
CA VAL A 143 14.52 2.05 2.94
C VAL A 143 13.45 2.72 3.79
N LEU A 144 12.31 2.06 3.99
CA LEU A 144 11.21 2.61 4.79
C LEU A 144 11.65 2.92 6.24
N ARG A 145 12.37 1.98 6.85
CA ARG A 145 12.89 2.12 8.23
C ARG A 145 13.87 3.28 8.37
N SER A 146 14.82 3.43 7.44
CA SER A 146 15.83 4.49 7.48
C SER A 146 15.24 5.90 7.35
N HIS A 147 14.05 6.01 6.73
CA HIS A 147 13.31 7.27 6.61
C HIS A 147 12.26 7.46 7.71
N GLY A 148 12.19 6.54 8.68
CA GLY A 148 11.26 6.63 9.82
C GLY A 148 9.79 6.39 9.45
N LEU A 149 9.51 5.72 8.33
CA LEU A 149 8.16 5.36 7.94
C LEU A 149 7.68 4.12 8.69
N THR A 150 6.50 4.21 9.28
CA THR A 150 5.81 3.07 9.87
C THR A 150 5.47 2.08 8.76
N HIS A 151 5.83 0.83 8.94
CA HIS A 151 5.62 -0.18 7.90
C HIS A 151 5.42 -1.57 8.49
N SER A 152 4.82 -2.45 7.70
CA SER A 152 4.65 -3.87 8.04
C SER A 152 4.71 -4.75 6.79
N VAL A 153 4.98 -6.03 7.04
CA VAL A 153 5.05 -7.09 6.02
C VAL A 153 3.91 -8.07 6.29
N TYR A 154 3.10 -8.38 5.28
CA TYR A 154 1.94 -9.25 5.36
C TYR A 154 2.01 -10.39 4.34
N ASN A 155 1.28 -11.47 4.59
CA ASN A 155 1.05 -12.57 3.66
C ASN A 155 2.32 -13.23 3.13
N HIS A 156 3.35 -13.35 3.98
CA HIS A 156 4.56 -14.11 3.69
C HIS A 156 4.71 -15.25 4.71
N GLN A 157 5.26 -16.36 4.27
CA GLN A 157 5.71 -17.37 5.22
C GLN A 157 6.99 -16.89 5.91
N LEU A 158 7.08 -17.02 7.23
CA LEU A 158 8.26 -16.55 7.99
C LEU A 158 9.58 -17.15 7.50
N CYS A 159 9.55 -18.38 6.96
CA CYS A 159 10.74 -19.03 6.39
C CYS A 159 11.20 -18.42 5.05
N THR A 160 10.37 -17.58 4.42
CA THR A 160 10.69 -16.89 3.14
C THR A 160 11.13 -15.45 3.34
N VAL A 161 11.23 -14.96 4.57
CA VAL A 161 11.70 -13.60 4.87
C VAL A 161 13.04 -13.64 5.58
N ASN A 162 13.88 -12.65 5.33
CA ASN A 162 15.17 -12.52 6.01
C ASN A 162 14.98 -12.08 7.47
N SER A 163 15.91 -12.42 8.34
CA SER A 163 15.84 -12.16 9.78
C SER A 163 15.68 -10.68 10.14
N ASP A 164 16.22 -9.76 9.34
CA ASP A 164 16.09 -8.32 9.52
C ASP A 164 14.69 -7.79 9.14
N THR A 165 13.91 -8.56 8.40
CA THR A 165 12.53 -8.26 8.03
C THR A 165 11.52 -8.75 9.06
N VAL A 166 11.85 -9.80 9.81
CA VAL A 166 10.93 -10.41 10.79
C VAL A 166 10.32 -9.41 11.79
N PRO A 167 11.08 -8.41 12.33
CA PRO A 167 10.49 -7.41 13.23
C PRO A 167 9.38 -6.55 12.59
N SER A 168 9.33 -6.45 11.25
CA SER A 168 8.31 -5.73 10.49
C SER A 168 7.11 -6.61 10.13
N TYR A 169 7.16 -7.90 10.45
CA TYR A 169 6.09 -8.84 10.13
C TYR A 169 4.86 -8.57 11.00
N ALA A 170 3.75 -8.26 10.35
CA ALA A 170 2.47 -8.13 11.06
C ALA A 170 1.98 -9.53 11.43
N LYS A 171 1.76 -9.75 12.71
CA LYS A 171 1.05 -10.94 13.15
C LYS A 171 -0.37 -10.84 12.58
N SER A 172 -0.80 -11.85 11.82
CA SER A 172 -2.20 -11.90 11.38
C SER A 172 -3.09 -11.82 12.61
N ILE A 173 -4.07 -10.96 12.53
CA ILE A 173 -5.13 -10.82 13.53
C ILE A 173 -6.03 -12.05 13.46
#